data_0383c759bc7617ba8a850b5238b9582b
#
_entry.id   0383c759bc7617ba8a850b5238b9582b
#
_cell.length_a   1.000
_cell.length_b   1.000
_cell.length_c   1.000
_cell.angle_alpha   90.00
_cell.angle_beta   90.00
_cell.angle_gamma   90.00
#
_symmetry.space_group_name_H-M   'P 1'
#
loop_
_entity.id
_entity.type
_entity.pdbx_description
1 polymer ?
#
loop_
_entity_poly.entity_id
_entity_poly.type
_entity_poly.pdbx_seq_one_letter_code
_entity_poly.pdbx_strand_id
1 'polypeptide(L)'
;MSGASRVFSCRIYGVLREDGKVLLTRSAFRGSSFINFPGGGVEIGEGPMSALLREFVEETGLAVRPVRALYSSERAHLSTQAPIQIVSAYWLVERVGGKLRAGGNDDDVLDLLWADPARLPVEEMFPADREFAGYLPNFLD
;
A
#
# COMPACT_ATOMS: atom_id res chain seq x y z
N MET A 1 1.36 -7.24 -33.54
CA MET A 1 0.75 -7.08 -32.23
C MET A 1 1.18 -8.20 -31.32
N SER A 2 1.63 -7.87 -30.15
CA SER A 2 1.95 -8.90 -29.20
C SER A 2 0.67 -9.61 -28.79
N GLY A 3 0.71 -10.94 -28.67
CA GLY A 3 -0.43 -11.72 -28.19
C GLY A 3 -0.66 -11.62 -26.69
N ALA A 4 0.15 -10.85 -25.98
CA ALA A 4 0.03 -10.74 -24.53
C ALA A 4 -1.17 -9.88 -24.16
N SER A 5 -2.02 -10.40 -23.27
CA SER A 5 -3.08 -9.62 -22.67
C SER A 5 -2.47 -8.54 -21.79
N ARG A 6 -3.03 -7.34 -21.87
CA ARG A 6 -2.64 -6.22 -21.02
C ARG A 6 -3.83 -5.81 -20.19
N VAL A 7 -3.64 -5.79 -18.89
CA VAL A 7 -4.70 -5.46 -17.95
C VAL A 7 -4.23 -4.39 -17.00
N PHE A 8 -5.19 -3.69 -16.44
CA PHE A 8 -4.93 -2.76 -15.35
C PHE A 8 -5.13 -3.48 -14.03
N SER A 9 -4.30 -3.15 -13.06
CA SER A 9 -4.53 -3.52 -11.67
C SER A 9 -4.77 -2.23 -10.91
N CYS A 10 -5.97 -2.07 -10.39
CA CYS A 10 -6.31 -0.94 -9.52
C CYS A 10 -5.95 -1.33 -8.10
N ARG A 11 -5.12 -0.53 -7.45
CA ARG A 11 -4.61 -0.83 -6.12
C ARG A 11 -4.93 0.33 -5.19
N ILE A 12 -5.15 0.00 -3.91
CA ILE A 12 -5.48 1.00 -2.90
C ILE A 12 -4.67 0.75 -1.64
N TYR A 13 -4.13 1.82 -1.10
CA TYR A 13 -3.26 1.77 0.07
C TYR A 13 -3.69 2.79 1.11
N GLY A 14 -3.41 2.48 2.37
CA GLY A 14 -3.74 3.37 3.47
C GLY A 14 -2.49 3.90 4.16
N VAL A 15 -2.55 5.17 4.51
CA VAL A 15 -1.53 5.83 5.30
C VAL A 15 -2.09 6.01 6.70
N LEU A 16 -1.58 5.23 7.65
CA LEU A 16 -1.94 5.34 9.06
C LEU A 16 -0.79 6.03 9.77
N ARG A 17 -1.07 7.21 10.31
CA ARG A 17 -0.06 8.00 11.02
C ARG A 17 -0.37 7.99 12.51
N GLU A 18 0.61 7.57 13.30
CA GLU A 18 0.52 7.60 14.76
C GLU A 18 1.88 8.02 15.32
N ASP A 19 1.87 8.92 16.28
CA ASP A 19 3.09 9.44 16.91
C ASP A 19 4.11 9.98 15.90
N GLY A 20 3.60 10.61 14.84
CA GLY A 20 4.43 11.20 13.79
C GLY A 20 5.04 10.22 12.81
N LYS A 21 4.69 8.93 12.92
CA LYS A 21 5.21 7.89 12.02
C LYS A 21 4.08 7.24 11.24
N VAL A 22 4.42 6.64 10.12
CA VAL A 22 3.45 5.94 9.26
C VAL A 22 3.73 4.44 9.27
N LEU A 23 2.65 3.66 9.20
CA LEU A 23 2.73 2.21 9.22
C LEU A 23 3.06 1.69 7.81
N LEU A 24 4.06 0.83 7.73
CA LEU A 24 4.48 0.17 6.51
C LEU A 24 4.49 -1.34 6.70
N THR A 25 4.41 -2.07 5.61
CA THR A 25 4.55 -3.52 5.59
C THR A 25 5.85 -3.91 4.90
N ARG A 26 6.50 -4.94 5.40
CA ARG A 26 7.56 -5.64 4.67
C ARG A 26 6.96 -6.93 4.15
N SER A 27 7.01 -7.12 2.85
CA SER A 27 6.38 -8.26 2.19
C SER A 27 7.40 -9.04 1.39
N ALA A 28 7.11 -10.32 1.16
CA ALA A 28 7.94 -11.18 0.32
C ALA A 28 7.23 -11.42 -1.01
N PHE A 29 7.99 -11.40 -2.08
CA PHE A 29 7.49 -11.73 -3.40
C PHE A 29 8.62 -12.29 -4.24
N ARG A 30 8.45 -13.53 -4.73
CA ARG A 30 9.40 -14.22 -5.62
C ARG A 30 10.84 -14.20 -5.10
N GLY A 31 11.01 -14.48 -3.82
CA GLY A 31 12.33 -14.59 -3.20
C GLY A 31 12.96 -13.26 -2.80
N SER A 32 12.28 -12.15 -3.04
CA SER A 32 12.73 -10.81 -2.62
C SER A 32 11.76 -10.23 -1.62
N SER A 33 12.24 -9.27 -0.82
CA SER A 33 11.37 -8.52 0.06
C SER A 33 11.32 -7.07 -0.37
N PHE A 34 10.20 -6.42 -0.09
CA PHE A 34 9.99 -5.01 -0.40
C PHE A 34 9.09 -4.39 0.66
N ILE A 35 9.10 -3.07 0.69
CA ILE A 35 8.31 -2.30 1.66
C ILE A 35 7.22 -1.55 0.89
N ASN A 36 6.03 -1.51 1.46
CA ASN A 36 4.93 -0.68 0.94
C ASN A 36 3.98 -0.29 2.06
N PHE A 37 3.01 0.55 1.70
CA PHE A 37 1.91 0.88 2.59
C PHE A 37 0.95 -0.31 2.66
N PRO A 38 0.23 -0.48 3.78
CA PRO A 38 -0.79 -1.53 3.83
C PRO A 38 -1.87 -1.27 2.79
N GLY A 39 -2.27 -2.32 2.08
CA GLY A 39 -3.25 -2.24 1.02
C GLY A 39 -3.02 -3.30 -0.03
N GLY A 40 -3.64 -3.15 -1.17
CA GLY A 40 -3.48 -4.11 -2.24
C GLY A 40 -4.46 -3.90 -3.38
N GLY A 41 -4.64 -4.94 -4.17
CA GLY A 41 -5.50 -4.88 -5.35
C GLY A 41 -6.97 -4.85 -5.01
N VAL A 42 -7.70 -4.06 -5.78
CA VAL A 42 -9.17 -4.06 -5.75
C VAL A 42 -9.64 -5.20 -6.63
N GLU A 43 -10.47 -6.08 -6.09
CA GLU A 43 -10.99 -7.23 -6.80
C GLU A 43 -12.26 -6.88 -7.56
N ILE A 44 -12.56 -7.64 -8.61
CA ILE A 44 -13.81 -7.49 -9.37
C ILE A 44 -14.98 -7.66 -8.41
N GLY A 45 -15.91 -6.71 -8.44
CA GLY A 45 -17.08 -6.72 -7.58
C GLY A 45 -16.86 -6.07 -6.23
N GLU A 46 -15.64 -5.63 -5.96
CA GLU A 46 -15.27 -5.00 -4.70
C GLU A 46 -15.03 -3.51 -4.94
N GLY A 47 -15.53 -2.66 -4.04
CA GLY A 47 -15.22 -1.24 -4.10
C GLY A 47 -13.85 -0.93 -3.51
N PRO A 48 -13.25 0.22 -3.86
CA PRO A 48 -11.93 0.58 -3.34
C PRO A 48 -11.86 0.65 -1.82
N MET A 49 -12.88 1.21 -1.18
CA MET A 49 -12.89 1.31 0.29
C MET A 49 -13.01 -0.06 0.95
N SER A 50 -13.86 -0.94 0.40
CA SER A 50 -13.97 -2.31 0.91
C SER A 50 -12.65 -3.04 0.80
N ALA A 51 -11.95 -2.87 -0.33
CA ALA A 51 -10.63 -3.45 -0.54
C ALA A 51 -9.62 -2.95 0.49
N LEU A 52 -9.59 -1.63 0.71
CA LEU A 52 -8.67 -1.03 1.66
C LEU A 52 -8.89 -1.57 3.08
N LEU A 53 -10.14 -1.61 3.52
CA LEU A 53 -10.47 -2.08 4.87
C LEU A 53 -10.13 -3.56 5.02
N ARG A 54 -10.44 -4.37 4.02
CA ARG A 54 -10.13 -5.80 4.02
C ARG A 54 -8.61 -6.04 4.10
N GLU A 55 -7.85 -5.37 3.23
CA GLU A 55 -6.40 -5.51 3.19
C GLU A 55 -5.75 -5.08 4.50
N PHE A 56 -6.25 -4.01 5.10
CA PHE A 56 -5.70 -3.55 6.38
C PHE A 56 -5.85 -4.59 7.48
N VAL A 57 -7.02 -5.21 7.58
CA VAL A 57 -7.25 -6.29 8.55
C VAL A 57 -6.34 -7.48 8.26
N GLU A 58 -6.27 -7.89 6.99
CA GLU A 58 -5.46 -9.05 6.59
C GLU A 58 -3.97 -8.83 6.86
N GLU A 59 -3.46 -7.65 6.55
CA GLU A 59 -2.03 -7.37 6.62
C GLU A 59 -1.57 -6.89 7.99
N THR A 60 -2.39 -6.12 8.69
CA THR A 60 -1.97 -5.47 9.93
C THR A 60 -2.73 -5.91 11.18
N GLY A 61 -3.91 -6.49 11.01
CA GLY A 61 -4.80 -6.80 12.12
C GLY A 61 -5.64 -5.62 12.58
N LEU A 62 -5.47 -4.45 11.97
CA LEU A 62 -6.16 -3.24 12.41
C LEU A 62 -7.43 -2.99 11.61
N ALA A 63 -8.48 -2.58 12.32
CA ALA A 63 -9.65 -1.99 11.71
C ALA A 63 -9.40 -0.48 11.59
N VAL A 64 -9.59 0.05 10.40
CA VAL A 64 -9.36 1.47 10.11
C VAL A 64 -10.57 2.05 9.42
N ARG A 65 -10.67 3.38 9.40
CA ARG A 65 -11.64 4.07 8.57
C ARG A 65 -10.93 5.06 7.65
N PRO A 66 -11.42 5.25 6.42
CA PRO A 66 -10.84 6.24 5.53
C PRO A 66 -11.19 7.64 6.01
N VAL A 67 -10.20 8.53 5.96
CA VAL A 67 -10.37 9.94 6.34
C VAL A 67 -10.50 10.81 5.10
N ARG A 68 -9.51 10.72 4.18
CA ARG A 68 -9.53 11.47 2.93
C ARG A 68 -8.56 10.87 1.93
N ALA A 69 -8.84 11.13 0.65
CA ALA A 69 -7.91 10.77 -0.41
C ALA A 69 -6.69 11.68 -0.34
N LEU A 70 -5.53 11.11 -0.55
CA LEU A 70 -4.27 11.84 -0.57
C LEU A 70 -3.73 12.00 -1.98
N TYR A 71 -3.72 10.91 -2.76
CA TYR A 71 -2.98 10.90 -4.01
C TYR A 71 -3.43 9.74 -4.88
N SER A 72 -3.36 9.92 -6.19
CA SER A 72 -3.38 8.80 -7.12
C SER A 72 -2.17 8.93 -8.03
N SER A 73 -1.59 7.80 -8.43
CA SER A 73 -0.37 7.81 -9.23
C SER A 73 -0.58 8.59 -10.53
N GLU A 74 0.38 9.45 -10.86
CA GLU A 74 0.32 10.33 -12.03
C GLU A 74 0.97 9.71 -13.25
N ARG A 75 1.88 8.77 -13.04
CA ARG A 75 2.64 8.16 -14.12
C ARG A 75 2.15 6.76 -14.41
N ALA A 76 2.42 6.30 -15.62
CA ALA A 76 2.18 4.90 -15.96
C ALA A 76 3.24 4.04 -15.25
N HIS A 77 2.79 3.07 -14.49
CA HIS A 77 3.67 2.14 -13.81
C HIS A 77 3.36 0.72 -14.28
N LEU A 78 4.29 0.15 -15.05
CA LEU A 78 4.18 -1.23 -15.46
C LEU A 78 4.77 -2.12 -14.38
N SER A 79 4.10 -3.22 -14.10
CA SER A 79 4.63 -4.21 -13.19
C SER A 79 5.92 -4.79 -13.77
N THR A 80 6.90 -5.01 -12.91
CA THR A 80 8.13 -5.71 -13.30
C THR A 80 7.91 -7.22 -13.37
N GLN A 81 6.74 -7.70 -12.97
CA GLN A 81 6.46 -9.13 -12.79
C GLN A 81 5.47 -9.69 -13.80
N ALA A 82 4.69 -8.84 -14.45
CA ALA A 82 3.61 -9.29 -15.35
C ALA A 82 3.22 -8.15 -16.29
N PRO A 83 2.51 -8.44 -17.41
CA PRO A 83 2.04 -7.40 -18.33
C PRO A 83 0.82 -6.65 -17.74
N ILE A 84 1.03 -6.00 -16.62
CA ILE A 84 -0.02 -5.31 -15.86
C ILE A 84 0.42 -3.86 -15.66
N GLN A 85 -0.49 -2.93 -15.99
CA GLN A 85 -0.29 -1.52 -15.65
C GLN A 85 -1.00 -1.23 -14.34
N ILE A 86 -0.24 -0.68 -13.41
CA ILE A 86 -0.71 -0.44 -12.05
C ILE A 86 -1.21 0.98 -11.92
N VAL A 87 -2.42 1.12 -11.38
CA VAL A 87 -3.01 2.42 -11.00
C VAL A 87 -3.21 2.36 -9.49
N SER A 88 -2.53 3.25 -8.77
CA SER A 88 -2.54 3.22 -7.31
C SER A 88 -3.18 4.47 -6.74
N ALA A 89 -3.98 4.30 -5.71
CA ALA A 89 -4.56 5.38 -4.93
C ALA A 89 -4.15 5.22 -3.46
N TYR A 90 -3.98 6.35 -2.77
CA TYR A 90 -3.51 6.40 -1.40
C TYR A 90 -4.44 7.25 -0.57
N TRP A 91 -4.87 6.71 0.57
CA TRP A 91 -5.84 7.35 1.44
C TRP A 91 -5.29 7.46 2.85
N LEU A 92 -5.53 8.59 3.48
CA LEU A 92 -5.30 8.73 4.91
C LEU A 92 -6.38 7.93 5.63
N VAL A 93 -5.95 7.12 6.57
CA VAL A 93 -6.85 6.32 7.39
C VAL A 93 -6.56 6.56 8.86
N GLU A 94 -7.52 6.19 9.72
CA GLU A 94 -7.30 6.22 11.16
C GLU A 94 -7.75 4.91 11.79
N ARG A 95 -7.10 4.53 12.87
CA ARG A 95 -7.42 3.30 13.59
C ARG A 95 -8.75 3.47 14.32
N VAL A 96 -9.62 2.47 14.17
CA VAL A 96 -10.89 2.42 14.91
C VAL A 96 -11.02 1.17 15.75
N GLY A 97 -10.14 0.20 15.57
CA GLY A 97 -10.19 -1.03 16.35
C GLY A 97 -9.13 -2.02 15.91
N GLY A 98 -9.28 -3.25 16.35
CA GLY A 98 -8.34 -4.31 16.02
C GLY A 98 -7.08 -4.26 16.86
N LYS A 99 -6.15 -5.15 16.53
CA LYS A 99 -4.91 -5.28 17.25
C LYS A 99 -3.77 -5.50 16.25
N LEU A 100 -2.73 -4.68 16.38
CA LEU A 100 -1.57 -4.75 15.48
C LEU A 100 -0.93 -6.14 15.58
N ARG A 101 -0.74 -6.76 14.42
CA ARG A 101 -0.20 -8.10 14.32
C ARG A 101 1.32 -8.01 14.12
N ALA A 102 2.03 -7.85 15.23
CA ALA A 102 3.48 -7.76 15.19
C ALA A 102 4.07 -9.06 14.62
N GLY A 103 5.11 -8.92 13.79
CA GLY A 103 5.79 -10.05 13.18
C GLY A 103 5.17 -10.58 11.91
N GLY A 104 4.19 -9.85 11.36
CA GLY A 104 3.58 -10.23 10.07
C GLY A 104 2.35 -11.10 10.21
N ASN A 105 1.87 -11.62 9.08
CA ASN A 105 0.60 -12.35 9.02
C ASN A 105 0.76 -13.83 8.65
N ASP A 106 1.98 -14.35 8.66
CA ASP A 106 2.30 -15.74 8.29
C ASP A 106 1.93 -16.09 6.83
N ASP A 107 1.76 -15.09 5.99
CA ASP A 107 1.45 -15.22 4.59
C ASP A 107 2.36 -14.32 3.77
N ASP A 108 1.83 -13.24 3.20
CA ASP A 108 2.60 -12.34 2.35
C ASP A 108 3.35 -11.25 3.13
N VAL A 109 2.87 -10.87 4.31
CA VAL A 109 3.52 -9.85 5.13
C VAL A 109 4.46 -10.50 6.13
N LEU A 110 5.74 -10.14 6.02
CA LEU A 110 6.80 -10.65 6.89
C LEU A 110 6.90 -9.86 8.19
N ASP A 111 6.63 -8.56 8.14
CA ASP A 111 6.78 -7.69 9.30
C ASP A 111 6.04 -6.36 9.07
N LEU A 112 5.81 -5.66 10.17
CA LEU A 112 5.23 -4.32 10.17
C LEU A 112 6.25 -3.36 10.78
N LEU A 113 6.34 -2.16 10.24
CA LEU A 113 7.28 -1.17 10.75
C LEU A 113 6.67 0.22 10.71
N TRP A 114 7.13 1.06 11.61
CA TRP A 114 6.76 2.47 11.66
C TRP A 114 7.92 3.29 11.14
N ALA A 115 7.65 4.20 10.23
CA ALA A 115 8.69 4.99 9.57
C ALA A 115 8.36 6.47 9.63
N ASP A 116 9.42 7.28 9.67
CA ASP A 116 9.32 8.72 9.53
C ASP A 116 8.86 9.04 8.10
N PRO A 117 7.73 9.74 7.90
CA PRO A 117 7.24 10.05 6.56
C PRO A 117 8.21 10.88 5.72
N ALA A 118 9.15 11.57 6.34
CA ALA A 118 10.18 12.34 5.62
C ALA A 118 11.39 11.49 5.22
N ARG A 119 11.46 10.24 5.68
CA ARG A 119 12.61 9.36 5.47
C ARG A 119 12.18 7.94 5.16
N LEU A 120 11.27 7.79 4.21
CA LEU A 120 10.78 6.47 3.84
C LEU A 120 11.87 5.68 3.10
N PRO A 121 11.88 4.34 3.26
CA PRO A 121 12.87 3.48 2.60
C PRO A 121 12.53 3.27 1.12
N VAL A 122 12.62 4.33 0.33
CA VAL A 122 12.14 4.35 -1.05
C VAL A 122 12.87 3.37 -1.96
N GLU A 123 14.12 3.05 -1.65
CA GLU A 123 14.91 2.09 -2.44
C GLU A 123 14.36 0.66 -2.33
N GLU A 124 13.54 0.39 -1.31
CA GLU A 124 12.91 -0.91 -1.12
C GLU A 124 11.44 -0.92 -1.58
N MET A 125 10.99 0.16 -2.20
CA MET A 125 9.60 0.31 -2.66
C MET A 125 9.49 0.13 -4.17
N PHE A 126 8.32 -0.29 -4.62
CA PHE A 126 8.01 -0.30 -6.05
C PHE A 126 7.87 1.13 -6.59
N PRO A 127 8.04 1.32 -7.92
CA PRO A 127 8.03 2.67 -8.50
C PRO A 127 6.81 3.53 -8.18
N ALA A 128 5.61 2.95 -8.17
CA ALA A 128 4.40 3.71 -7.85
C ALA A 128 4.44 4.23 -6.42
N ASP A 129 4.91 3.41 -5.49
CA ASP A 129 5.01 3.80 -4.09
C ASP A 129 6.10 4.84 -3.87
N ARG A 130 7.19 4.75 -4.63
CA ARG A 130 8.25 5.78 -4.60
C ARG A 130 7.72 7.13 -5.05
N GLU A 131 6.90 7.14 -6.10
CA GLU A 131 6.29 8.37 -6.59
C GLU A 131 5.51 9.05 -5.47
N PHE A 132 4.62 8.29 -4.82
CA PHE A 132 3.82 8.82 -3.73
C PHE A 132 4.69 9.22 -2.52
N ALA A 133 5.67 8.40 -2.17
CA ALA A 133 6.53 8.64 -1.01
C ALA A 133 7.22 10.01 -1.10
N GLY A 134 7.57 10.43 -2.31
CA GLY A 134 8.19 11.74 -2.52
C GLY A 134 7.26 12.90 -2.21
N TYR A 135 5.95 12.69 -2.26
CA TYR A 135 4.97 13.74 -1.97
C TYR A 135 4.35 13.63 -0.60
N LEU A 136 4.52 12.50 0.07
CA LEU A 136 3.79 12.22 1.32
C LEU A 136 3.92 13.31 2.39
N PRO A 137 5.12 13.86 2.66
CA PRO A 137 5.24 14.90 3.68
C PRO A 137 4.35 16.12 3.43
N ASN A 138 4.03 16.40 2.16
CA ASN A 138 3.18 17.54 1.81
C ASN A 138 1.71 17.31 2.17
N PHE A 139 1.31 16.07 2.41
CA PHE A 139 -0.07 15.72 2.75
C PHE A 139 -0.28 15.52 4.24
N LEU A 140 0.79 15.47 5.02
CA LEU A 140 0.75 15.30 6.46
C LEU A 140 1.26 16.57 7.12
N ASP A 141 0.49 17.07 8.06
CA ASP A 141 0.82 18.31 8.77
C ASP A 141 1.90 18.09 9.83
#